data_1c3b2cc08dbef0411183afab262e44d5
#
_entry.id   1c3b2cc08dbef0411183afab262e44d5
#
_cell.length_a   1.000
_cell.length_b   1.000
_cell.length_c   1.000
_cell.angle_alpha   90.00
_cell.angle_beta   90.00
_cell.angle_gamma   90.00
#
_symmetry.space_group_name_H-M   'P 1'
#
loop_
_entity.id
_entity.type
_entity.pdbx_description
1 polymer ?
#
loop_
_entity_poly.entity_id
_entity_poly.type
_entity_poly.pdbx_seq_one_letter_code
_entity_poly.pdbx_strand_id
1 'polypeptide(L)'
;MMRALQFKHIFFALAFIPLVVSANMDNDKLNGKYTKEKTIKKEFNVNSDALLKVSNSYGNLNITSWNQNKVMIEVHIKTNGNDEDRVRERLEEINVDFDNSASMVSAITDFGNRNSGWNWGWGKRKSVSVQVNYTIKLPVKNSVNLSNDYGNIMLDRIDGHAKISCDYGKMD
;
A
#
# COMPACT_ATOMS: atom_id res chain seq x y z
N MET A 1 32.23 -49.17 0.72
CA MET A 1 32.64 -47.98 1.47
C MET A 1 31.73 -46.84 1.08
N MET A 2 30.59 -46.67 1.73
CA MET A 2 29.56 -45.65 1.44
C MET A 2 29.83 -44.41 2.26
N ARG A 3 30.03 -43.27 1.60
CA ARG A 3 30.11 -41.98 2.28
C ARG A 3 28.73 -41.39 2.41
N ALA A 4 28.26 -41.24 3.63
CA ALA A 4 26.99 -40.54 3.94
C ALA A 4 27.13 -39.03 3.70
N LEU A 5 26.26 -38.47 2.89
CA LEU A 5 26.10 -37.01 2.72
C LEU A 5 25.32 -36.47 3.94
N GLN A 6 26.00 -35.63 4.70
CA GLN A 6 25.39 -34.86 5.79
C GLN A 6 24.66 -33.65 5.22
N PHE A 7 23.34 -33.67 5.19
CA PHE A 7 22.52 -32.48 4.91
C PHE A 7 22.49 -31.59 6.17
N LYS A 8 23.22 -30.47 6.10
CA LYS A 8 23.10 -29.40 7.10
C LYS A 8 21.82 -28.62 6.84
N HIS A 9 20.81 -28.85 7.67
CA HIS A 9 19.62 -27.99 7.73
C HIS A 9 20.01 -26.64 8.33
N ILE A 10 20.06 -25.60 7.48
CA ILE A 10 20.18 -24.22 7.94
C ILE A 10 18.77 -23.79 8.36
N PHE A 11 18.51 -23.78 9.66
CA PHE A 11 17.34 -23.13 10.25
C PHE A 11 17.54 -21.63 10.16
N PHE A 12 16.82 -20.97 9.25
CA PHE A 12 16.72 -19.52 9.21
C PHE A 12 15.71 -19.10 10.28
N ALA A 13 16.21 -18.72 11.47
CA ALA A 13 15.40 -18.14 12.52
C ALA A 13 14.95 -16.74 12.09
N LEU A 14 13.68 -16.62 11.72
CA LEU A 14 13.03 -15.34 11.42
C LEU A 14 12.80 -14.62 12.76
N ALA A 15 13.73 -13.75 13.14
CA ALA A 15 13.59 -12.87 14.31
C ALA A 15 12.50 -11.82 14.02
N PHE A 16 11.34 -12.00 14.61
CA PHE A 16 10.25 -11.05 14.62
C PHE A 16 10.60 -9.94 15.64
N ILE A 17 11.16 -8.84 15.15
CA ILE A 17 11.37 -7.63 15.98
C ILE A 17 10.15 -6.74 15.74
N PRO A 18 9.30 -6.48 16.75
CA PRO A 18 8.25 -5.49 16.64
C PRO A 18 8.91 -4.10 16.66
N LEU A 19 9.10 -3.52 15.49
CA LEU A 19 9.51 -2.12 15.38
C LEU A 19 8.25 -1.26 15.65
N VAL A 20 8.14 -0.75 16.87
CA VAL A 20 7.15 0.29 17.19
C VAL A 20 7.65 1.59 16.57
N VAL A 21 7.23 1.85 15.34
CA VAL A 21 7.39 3.16 14.72
C VAL A 21 6.17 3.98 15.11
N SER A 22 6.34 4.91 16.06
CA SER A 22 5.37 5.97 16.31
C SER A 22 5.43 6.94 15.12
N ALA A 23 4.69 6.65 14.06
CA ALA A 23 4.43 7.63 13.02
C ALA A 23 3.39 8.61 13.57
N ASN A 24 3.73 9.90 13.66
CA ASN A 24 2.75 10.95 13.83
C ASN A 24 1.85 10.96 12.59
N MET A 25 0.71 10.29 12.70
CA MET A 25 -0.31 10.30 11.68
C MET A 25 -1.08 11.61 11.78
N ASP A 26 -1.13 12.36 10.69
CA ASP A 26 -2.10 13.43 10.51
C ASP A 26 -3.48 12.87 10.87
N ASN A 27 -4.09 13.50 11.89
CA ASN A 27 -5.42 13.20 12.35
C ASN A 27 -6.45 13.72 11.33
N ASP A 28 -6.61 13.06 10.20
CA ASP A 28 -7.87 13.13 9.48
C ASP A 28 -8.94 12.57 10.41
N LYS A 29 -9.86 13.43 10.84
CA LYS A 29 -10.88 13.13 11.84
C LYS A 29 -11.84 12.06 11.31
N LEU A 30 -11.47 10.81 11.48
CA LEU A 30 -12.36 9.69 11.32
C LEU A 30 -13.31 9.69 12.50
N ASN A 31 -14.57 10.13 12.30
CA ASN A 31 -15.54 10.41 13.37
C ASN A 31 -16.43 9.19 13.71
N GLY A 32 -16.15 8.02 13.17
CA GLY A 32 -16.89 6.79 13.45
C GLY A 32 -16.44 6.13 14.75
N LYS A 33 -17.37 5.42 15.40
CA LYS A 33 -17.14 4.72 16.68
C LYS A 33 -16.15 3.55 16.56
N TYR A 34 -16.12 2.88 15.42
CA TYR A 34 -15.32 1.69 15.18
C TYR A 34 -14.27 1.95 14.12
N THR A 35 -13.05 1.48 14.37
CA THR A 35 -11.94 1.53 13.43
C THR A 35 -11.33 0.15 13.29
N LYS A 36 -11.04 -0.27 12.07
CA LYS A 36 -10.28 -1.49 11.76
C LYS A 36 -9.16 -1.13 10.77
N GLU A 37 -8.04 -1.84 10.90
CA GLU A 37 -6.82 -1.55 10.13
C GLU A 37 -6.15 -2.84 9.70
N LYS A 38 -5.47 -2.79 8.56
CA LYS A 38 -4.53 -3.83 8.12
C LYS A 38 -3.32 -3.21 7.43
N THR A 39 -2.18 -3.88 7.50
CA THR A 39 -0.95 -3.47 6.84
C THR A 39 -0.45 -4.57 5.93
N ILE A 40 -0.12 -4.20 4.70
CA ILE A 40 0.47 -5.08 3.68
C ILE A 40 1.90 -4.61 3.45
N LYS A 41 2.88 -5.53 3.57
CA LYS A 41 4.29 -5.23 3.30
C LYS A 41 4.80 -6.15 2.20
N LYS A 42 5.44 -5.55 1.19
CA LYS A 42 6.06 -6.27 0.06
C LYS A 42 7.44 -5.71 -0.24
N GLU A 43 8.33 -6.58 -0.67
CA GLU A 43 9.67 -6.24 -1.11
C GLU A 43 9.97 -6.96 -2.43
N PHE A 44 10.50 -6.23 -3.41
CA PHE A 44 10.80 -6.72 -4.73
C PHE A 44 12.22 -6.35 -5.12
N ASN A 45 13.04 -7.32 -5.54
CA ASN A 45 14.32 -7.05 -6.16
C ASN A 45 14.09 -6.57 -7.60
N VAL A 46 14.68 -5.45 -7.97
CA VAL A 46 14.48 -4.81 -9.26
C VAL A 46 15.81 -4.31 -9.85
N ASN A 47 15.81 -3.99 -11.13
CA ASN A 47 16.87 -3.23 -11.75
C ASN A 47 16.88 -1.78 -11.20
N SER A 48 18.04 -1.12 -11.26
CA SER A 48 18.18 0.26 -10.77
C SER A 48 17.32 1.27 -11.51
N ASP A 49 16.89 0.98 -12.74
CA ASP A 49 16.08 1.81 -13.66
C ASP A 49 14.66 1.28 -13.86
N ALA A 50 14.19 0.39 -12.99
CA ALA A 50 12.87 -0.20 -13.07
C ALA A 50 11.73 0.86 -12.99
N LEU A 51 10.56 0.51 -13.53
CA LEU A 51 9.36 1.33 -13.43
C LEU A 51 8.55 0.95 -12.19
N LEU A 52 8.22 1.93 -11.35
CA LEU A 52 7.19 1.78 -10.32
C LEU A 52 5.85 2.35 -10.83
N LYS A 53 4.80 1.53 -10.82
CA LYS A 53 3.42 1.95 -11.13
C LYS A 53 2.55 1.82 -9.88
N VAL A 54 1.90 2.92 -9.46
CA VAL A 54 0.97 2.91 -8.32
C VAL A 54 -0.33 3.57 -8.71
N SER A 55 -1.46 2.94 -8.37
CA SER A 55 -2.79 3.53 -8.50
C SER A 55 -3.54 3.37 -7.17
N ASN A 56 -3.99 4.50 -6.64
CA ASN A 56 -4.73 4.59 -5.39
C ASN A 56 -5.81 5.69 -5.51
N SER A 57 -6.80 5.70 -4.58
CA SER A 57 -7.87 6.70 -4.62
C SER A 57 -8.13 7.41 -3.29
N TYR A 58 -7.83 6.84 -2.14
CA TYR A 58 -8.16 7.43 -0.84
C TYR A 58 -7.00 7.33 0.13
N GLY A 59 -6.17 8.36 0.22
CA GLY A 59 -5.02 8.42 1.11
C GLY A 59 -3.78 8.94 0.40
N ASN A 60 -2.63 8.87 1.08
CA ASN A 60 -1.41 9.49 0.62
C ASN A 60 -0.43 8.47 0.02
N LEU A 61 0.37 8.92 -0.96
CA LEU A 61 1.53 8.21 -1.48
C LEU A 61 2.80 8.91 -0.98
N ASN A 62 3.54 8.27 -0.08
CA ASN A 62 4.82 8.74 0.45
C ASN A 62 5.95 7.91 -0.16
N ILE A 63 6.75 8.51 -1.02
CA ILE A 63 7.75 7.82 -1.81
C ILE A 63 9.12 8.43 -1.54
N THR A 64 10.05 7.62 -1.06
CA THR A 64 11.44 8.01 -0.81
C THR A 64 12.39 7.19 -1.67
N SER A 65 13.47 7.81 -2.11
CA SER A 65 14.50 7.13 -2.89
C SER A 65 15.64 6.61 -2.02
N TRP A 66 16.33 5.57 -2.50
CA TRP A 66 17.52 5.02 -1.89
C TRP A 66 18.51 4.44 -2.91
N ASN A 67 19.62 3.92 -2.43
CA ASN A 67 20.68 3.36 -3.29
C ASN A 67 20.65 1.82 -3.37
N GLN A 68 19.52 1.18 -3.07
CA GLN A 68 19.38 -0.28 -3.14
C GLN A 68 18.53 -0.67 -4.35
N ASN A 69 18.88 -1.76 -5.03
CA ASN A 69 18.11 -2.31 -6.16
C ASN A 69 16.89 -3.09 -5.69
N LYS A 70 16.06 -2.45 -4.88
CA LYS A 70 14.84 -2.99 -4.30
C LYS A 70 13.74 -1.95 -4.27
N VAL A 71 12.51 -2.38 -4.46
CA VAL A 71 11.30 -1.61 -4.14
C VAL A 71 10.67 -2.21 -2.89
N MET A 72 10.50 -1.40 -1.85
CA MET A 72 9.73 -1.76 -0.66
C MET A 72 8.42 -1.00 -0.66
N ILE A 73 7.31 -1.69 -0.44
CA ILE A 73 5.97 -1.10 -0.38
C ILE A 73 5.33 -1.53 0.93
N GLU A 74 4.92 -0.55 1.73
CA GLU A 74 4.05 -0.73 2.89
C GLU A 74 2.74 0.01 2.61
N VAL A 75 1.62 -0.71 2.69
CA VAL A 75 0.28 -0.16 2.50
C VAL A 75 -0.48 -0.30 3.82
N HIS A 76 -0.85 0.82 4.40
CA HIS A 76 -1.68 0.88 5.59
C HIS A 76 -3.12 1.22 5.21
N ILE A 77 -4.02 0.28 5.44
CA ILE A 77 -5.44 0.38 5.12
C ILE A 77 -6.23 0.54 6.41
N LYS A 78 -7.04 1.60 6.48
CA LYS A 78 -7.89 1.93 7.62
C LYS A 78 -9.33 2.12 7.16
N THR A 79 -10.28 1.56 7.91
CA THR A 79 -11.71 1.76 7.76
C THR A 79 -12.30 2.26 9.06
N ASN A 80 -13.27 3.19 8.98
CA ASN A 80 -13.90 3.77 10.15
C ASN A 80 -15.39 4.03 9.89
N GLY A 81 -16.22 3.78 10.90
CA GLY A 81 -17.67 3.98 10.81
C GLY A 81 -18.42 3.69 12.11
N ASN A 82 -19.75 3.75 12.07
CA ASN A 82 -20.62 3.57 13.23
C ASN A 82 -21.27 2.17 13.31
N ASP A 83 -20.82 1.23 12.47
CA ASP A 83 -21.30 -0.15 12.42
C ASP A 83 -20.07 -1.05 12.29
N GLU A 84 -19.80 -1.84 13.33
CA GLU A 84 -18.53 -2.60 13.42
C GLU A 84 -18.41 -3.67 12.33
N ASP A 85 -19.51 -4.37 12.04
CA ASP A 85 -19.51 -5.43 11.02
C ASP A 85 -19.23 -4.84 9.64
N ARG A 86 -19.86 -3.73 9.29
CA ARG A 86 -19.61 -3.05 8.02
C ARG A 86 -18.20 -2.47 7.90
N VAL A 87 -17.65 -1.98 9.01
CA VAL A 87 -16.26 -1.49 9.04
C VAL A 87 -15.29 -2.64 8.77
N ARG A 88 -15.54 -3.82 9.37
CA ARG A 88 -14.75 -5.03 9.14
C ARG A 88 -14.89 -5.54 7.70
N GLU A 89 -16.13 -5.72 7.22
CA GLU A 89 -16.40 -6.15 5.84
C GLU A 89 -15.72 -5.23 4.82
N ARG A 90 -15.82 -3.91 5.03
CA ARG A 90 -15.19 -2.93 4.15
C ARG A 90 -13.68 -3.05 4.13
N LEU A 91 -13.03 -3.35 5.28
CA LEU A 91 -11.59 -3.59 5.34
C LEU A 91 -11.18 -4.86 4.58
N GLU A 92 -11.99 -5.90 4.64
CA GLU A 92 -11.75 -7.19 3.97
C GLU A 92 -11.88 -7.06 2.44
N GLU A 93 -12.81 -6.25 1.94
CA GLU A 93 -13.01 -5.99 0.51
C GLU A 93 -11.85 -5.26 -0.16
N ILE A 94 -11.12 -4.40 0.58
CA ILE A 94 -10.05 -3.61 0.00
C ILE A 94 -8.79 -4.46 -0.12
N ASN A 95 -8.26 -4.62 -1.33
CA ASN A 95 -7.05 -5.36 -1.62
C ASN A 95 -6.06 -4.50 -2.41
N VAL A 96 -4.83 -4.99 -2.53
CA VAL A 96 -3.82 -4.40 -3.41
C VAL A 96 -3.30 -5.50 -4.32
N ASP A 97 -3.48 -5.29 -5.61
CA ASP A 97 -2.96 -6.17 -6.64
C ASP A 97 -1.52 -5.80 -6.95
N PHE A 98 -0.62 -6.75 -6.78
CA PHE A 98 0.80 -6.60 -7.06
C PHE A 98 1.18 -7.41 -8.30
N ASP A 99 1.88 -6.76 -9.23
CA ASP A 99 2.59 -7.41 -10.33
C ASP A 99 4.04 -6.95 -10.34
N ASN A 100 4.98 -7.87 -10.61
CA ASN A 100 6.40 -7.53 -10.57
C ASN A 100 7.25 -8.31 -11.56
N SER A 101 8.27 -7.65 -12.03
CA SER A 101 9.41 -8.20 -12.76
C SER A 101 10.69 -7.47 -12.35
N ALA A 102 11.83 -7.86 -12.89
CA ALA A 102 13.08 -7.12 -12.65
C ALA A 102 13.02 -5.66 -13.16
N SER A 103 12.20 -5.36 -14.17
CA SER A 103 12.08 -4.03 -14.80
C SER A 103 10.85 -3.24 -14.39
N MET A 104 9.92 -3.83 -13.64
CA MET A 104 8.67 -3.16 -13.25
C MET A 104 8.12 -3.72 -11.93
N VAL A 105 7.58 -2.82 -11.10
CA VAL A 105 6.69 -3.17 -9.98
C VAL A 105 5.39 -2.38 -10.14
N SER A 106 4.26 -3.06 -9.99
CA SER A 106 2.93 -2.44 -9.99
C SER A 106 2.21 -2.73 -8.68
N ALA A 107 1.54 -1.72 -8.12
CA ALA A 107 0.67 -1.84 -6.97
C ALA A 107 -0.62 -1.04 -7.23
N ILE A 108 -1.74 -1.74 -7.35
CA ILE A 108 -3.04 -1.14 -7.69
C ILE A 108 -4.01 -1.47 -6.56
N THR A 109 -4.56 -0.42 -5.92
CA THR A 109 -5.59 -0.61 -4.90
C THR A 109 -6.90 -0.99 -5.56
N ASP A 110 -7.42 -2.16 -5.20
CA ASP A 110 -8.78 -2.61 -5.52
C ASP A 110 -9.70 -2.37 -4.31
N PHE A 111 -10.69 -1.52 -4.49
CA PHE A 111 -11.68 -1.18 -3.46
C PHE A 111 -12.85 -2.16 -3.40
N GLY A 112 -12.75 -3.29 -4.09
CA GLY A 112 -13.82 -4.26 -4.22
C GLY A 112 -14.94 -3.76 -5.15
N ASN A 113 -15.65 -4.72 -5.71
CA ASN A 113 -16.75 -4.43 -6.63
C ASN A 113 -17.93 -3.88 -5.83
N ARG A 114 -18.17 -2.58 -5.90
CA ARG A 114 -19.47 -2.01 -5.51
C ARG A 114 -20.54 -2.41 -6.51
N ASN A 115 -20.75 -3.69 -6.70
CA ASN A 115 -22.02 -4.20 -7.20
C ASN A 115 -23.06 -3.96 -6.10
N SER A 116 -23.31 -2.68 -5.81
CA SER A 116 -24.57 -2.29 -5.21
C SER A 116 -25.62 -2.60 -6.25
N GLY A 117 -26.12 -3.85 -6.24
CA GLY A 117 -27.42 -4.12 -6.80
C GLY A 117 -28.31 -2.96 -6.38
N TRP A 118 -29.02 -2.40 -7.34
CA TRP A 118 -30.00 -1.31 -7.20
C TRP A 118 -31.06 -1.72 -6.15
N ASN A 119 -30.64 -1.73 -4.90
CA ASN A 119 -31.53 -2.01 -3.79
C ASN A 119 -32.11 -0.67 -3.34
N TRP A 120 -33.30 -0.38 -3.85
CA TRP A 120 -34.12 0.78 -3.52
C TRP A 120 -34.68 0.64 -2.10
N GLY A 121 -33.80 0.51 -1.09
CA GLY A 121 -34.15 0.49 0.32
C GLY A 121 -33.98 1.87 0.94
N TRP A 122 -35.04 2.43 1.44
CA TRP A 122 -35.07 3.68 2.21
C TRP A 122 -34.40 3.51 3.58
N GLY A 123 -33.15 3.20 3.64
CA GLY A 123 -32.33 3.19 4.85
C GLY A 123 -31.13 4.12 4.66
N LYS A 124 -30.87 5.00 5.63
CA LYS A 124 -29.62 5.77 5.69
C LYS A 124 -28.46 4.76 5.67
N ARG A 125 -27.80 4.58 4.52
CA ARG A 125 -26.59 3.77 4.44
C ARG A 125 -25.57 4.42 5.35
N LYS A 126 -25.23 3.77 6.46
CA LYS A 126 -24.15 4.20 7.33
C LYS A 126 -22.87 4.13 6.48
N SER A 127 -22.31 5.29 6.15
CA SER A 127 -21.08 5.36 5.37
C SER A 127 -19.90 4.85 6.18
N VAL A 128 -19.00 4.10 5.54
CA VAL A 128 -17.71 3.72 6.09
C VAL A 128 -16.65 4.55 5.38
N SER A 129 -15.88 5.30 6.15
CA SER A 129 -14.71 6.04 5.65
C SER A 129 -13.55 5.07 5.42
N VAL A 130 -12.78 5.31 4.37
CA VAL A 130 -11.63 4.50 3.97
C VAL A 130 -10.42 5.39 3.81
N GLN A 131 -9.27 4.91 4.27
CA GLN A 131 -7.97 5.53 4.03
C GLN A 131 -6.97 4.44 3.66
N VAL A 132 -6.21 4.67 2.57
CA VAL A 132 -5.18 3.75 2.06
C VAL A 132 -3.91 4.54 1.84
N ASN A 133 -2.97 4.45 2.77
CA ASN A 133 -1.70 5.16 2.71
C ASN A 133 -0.58 4.22 2.26
N TYR A 134 0.21 4.69 1.31
CA TYR A 134 1.39 4.01 0.83
C TYR A 134 2.65 4.67 1.38
N THR A 135 3.58 3.86 1.87
CA THR A 135 4.97 4.23 2.13
C THR A 135 5.86 3.36 1.27
N ILE A 136 6.60 3.99 0.36
CA ILE A 136 7.38 3.30 -0.66
C ILE A 136 8.83 3.76 -0.60
N LYS A 137 9.76 2.80 -0.75
CA LYS A 137 11.18 3.06 -1.00
C LYS A 137 11.58 2.42 -2.32
N LEU A 138 12.29 3.18 -3.17
CA LEU A 138 12.69 2.73 -4.52
C LEU A 138 14.10 3.22 -4.89
N PRO A 139 14.78 2.57 -5.84
CA PRO A 139 16.06 3.06 -6.36
C PRO A 139 15.92 4.47 -6.95
N VAL A 140 16.89 5.33 -6.68
CA VAL A 140 16.87 6.74 -7.16
C VAL A 140 16.75 6.88 -8.69
N LYS A 141 17.21 5.90 -9.46
CA LYS A 141 17.15 5.88 -10.94
C LYS A 141 15.84 5.32 -11.50
N ASN A 142 14.93 4.85 -10.63
CA ASN A 142 13.65 4.33 -11.10
C ASN A 142 12.83 5.42 -11.77
N SER A 143 12.02 4.99 -12.74
CA SER A 143 10.91 5.77 -13.27
C SER A 143 9.64 5.52 -12.46
N VAL A 144 8.72 6.47 -12.40
CA VAL A 144 7.46 6.32 -11.70
C VAL A 144 6.26 6.68 -12.57
N ASN A 145 5.15 5.94 -12.37
CA ASN A 145 3.83 6.26 -12.93
C ASN A 145 2.82 6.18 -11.77
N LEU A 146 2.46 7.33 -11.22
CA LEU A 146 1.66 7.47 -10.01
C LEU A 146 0.30 8.08 -10.34
N SER A 147 -0.77 7.48 -9.82
CA SER A 147 -2.13 8.02 -9.88
C SER A 147 -2.75 7.96 -8.49
N ASN A 148 -3.28 9.09 -8.01
CA ASN A 148 -3.99 9.19 -6.74
C ASN A 148 -5.14 10.19 -6.85
N ASP A 149 -6.38 9.76 -6.61
CA ASP A 149 -7.54 10.63 -6.80
C ASP A 149 -7.78 11.57 -5.62
N TYR A 150 -7.69 11.06 -4.37
CA TYR A 150 -7.97 11.83 -3.15
C TYR A 150 -6.86 11.63 -2.12
N GLY A 151 -5.99 12.63 -2.00
CA GLY A 151 -4.86 12.65 -1.07
C GLY A 151 -3.57 13.11 -1.75
N ASN A 152 -2.53 13.27 -0.95
CA ASN A 152 -1.29 13.88 -1.41
C ASN A 152 -0.33 12.83 -2.00
N ILE A 153 0.49 13.28 -2.93
CA ILE A 153 1.66 12.54 -3.42
C ILE A 153 2.90 13.31 -2.98
N MET A 154 3.71 12.68 -2.16
CA MET A 154 5.04 13.17 -1.74
C MET A 154 6.10 12.28 -2.37
N LEU A 155 6.90 12.84 -3.25
CA LEU A 155 7.95 12.14 -3.98
C LEU A 155 9.30 12.81 -3.72
N ASP A 156 10.21 12.06 -3.13
CA ASP A 156 11.61 12.45 -3.01
C ASP A 156 12.29 12.49 -4.40
N ARG A 157 13.55 12.84 -4.43
CA ARG A 157 14.34 12.89 -5.66
C ARG A 157 14.35 11.56 -6.38
N ILE A 158 14.08 11.59 -7.68
CA ILE A 158 14.35 10.50 -8.62
C ILE A 158 15.12 11.03 -9.83
N ASP A 159 15.97 10.17 -10.42
CA ASP A 159 16.72 10.51 -11.64
C ASP A 159 16.05 9.93 -12.91
N GLY A 160 14.99 9.11 -12.76
CA GLY A 160 14.20 8.55 -13.86
C GLY A 160 13.03 9.44 -14.28
N HIS A 161 12.19 8.93 -15.18
CA HIS A 161 11.01 9.64 -15.63
C HIS A 161 9.87 9.61 -14.62
N ALA A 162 9.18 10.72 -14.39
CA ALA A 162 7.99 10.81 -13.57
C ALA A 162 6.75 11.12 -14.42
N LYS A 163 5.73 10.27 -14.30
CA LYS A 163 4.36 10.53 -14.75
C LYS A 163 3.46 10.52 -13.53
N ILE A 164 2.84 11.65 -13.19
CA ILE A 164 2.07 11.79 -11.96
C ILE A 164 0.72 12.41 -12.29
N SER A 165 -0.36 11.80 -11.78
CA SER A 165 -1.73 12.32 -11.77
C SER A 165 -2.23 12.37 -10.33
N CYS A 166 -2.74 13.54 -9.92
CA CYS A 166 -3.33 13.77 -8.61
C CYS A 166 -4.54 14.66 -8.78
N ASP A 167 -5.76 14.08 -8.66
CA ASP A 167 -6.97 14.82 -9.00
C ASP A 167 -7.42 15.76 -7.87
N TYR A 168 -7.40 15.29 -6.62
CA TYR A 168 -7.81 16.08 -5.44
C TYR A 168 -6.79 15.92 -4.32
N GLY A 169 -5.68 16.68 -4.41
CA GLY A 169 -4.59 16.63 -3.45
C GLY A 169 -3.44 17.56 -3.84
N LYS A 170 -2.35 17.45 -3.10
CA LYS A 170 -1.11 18.20 -3.36
C LYS A 170 -0.05 17.24 -3.88
N MET A 171 0.85 17.77 -4.69
CA MET A 171 2.08 17.12 -5.14
C MET A 171 3.26 17.93 -4.61
N ASP A 172 4.16 17.27 -3.87
CA ASP A 172 5.42 17.82 -3.33
C ASP A 172 6.59 16.93 -3.73
#